data_b824c8162fffd0efe76d51ab4dd70405
#
_entry.id   b824c8162fffd0efe76d51ab4dd70405
#
_cell.length_a   1.000
_cell.length_b   1.000
_cell.length_c   1.000
_cell.angle_alpha   90.00
_cell.angle_beta   90.00
_cell.angle_gamma   90.00
#
_symmetry.space_group_name_H-M   'P 1'
#
loop_
_entity.id
_entity.type
_entity.pdbx_description
1 polymer ?
#
loop_
_entity_poly.entity_id
_entity_poly.type
_entity_poly.pdbx_seq_one_letter_code
_entity_poly.pdbx_strand_id
1 'polypeptide(L)'
;WNQGAPSIMARWNPIQGSVESLQDQWNQEGIAFKECLHDWSAPHRLFELKSPKGSPADSESFQQGKYYIQDPSTLLAVHLLDPQPTESILDACAAPGGKTAALSSLMQNQGTLHATDPDPVRLKRLQSNLHRLGIQNVRSGENLTQLGQASKAPSYDGILVDAPCSNTGVMRRRLDVRWRLSTSEIQTCCEQQSALLES
;
A
#
# COMPACT_ATOMS: atom_id res chain seq x y z
N TRP A 1 2.38 -24.52 7.12
CA TRP A 1 2.40 -23.30 6.32
C TRP A 1 1.10 -23.05 5.51
N ASN A 2 0.31 -24.06 5.18
CA ASN A 2 -0.85 -23.96 4.27
C ASN A 2 -2.15 -24.60 4.81
N GLN A 3 -2.33 -24.62 6.12
CA GLN A 3 -3.48 -25.33 6.75
C GLN A 3 -4.76 -24.47 6.87
N GLY A 4 -4.80 -23.27 6.31
CA GLY A 4 -5.99 -22.42 6.31
C GLY A 4 -5.90 -21.28 5.32
N ALA A 5 -7.04 -20.71 4.91
CA ALA A 5 -7.09 -19.49 4.12
C ALA A 5 -6.40 -18.36 4.88
N PRO A 6 -5.64 -17.48 4.21
CA PRO A 6 -5.04 -16.33 4.86
C PRO A 6 -6.13 -15.39 5.37
N SER A 7 -5.92 -14.86 6.58
CA SER A 7 -6.81 -13.83 7.14
C SER A 7 -6.83 -12.59 6.27
N ILE A 8 -8.00 -11.96 6.16
CA ILE A 8 -8.13 -10.66 5.51
C ILE A 8 -7.78 -9.60 6.55
N MET A 9 -6.70 -8.86 6.30
CA MET A 9 -6.25 -7.81 7.19
C MET A 9 -6.64 -6.44 6.63
N ALA A 10 -7.24 -5.60 7.47
CA ALA A 10 -7.64 -4.24 7.16
C ALA A 10 -6.81 -3.26 7.98
N ARG A 11 -6.31 -2.21 7.34
CA ARG A 11 -5.69 -1.05 7.97
C ARG A 11 -6.67 0.10 7.95
N TRP A 12 -6.99 0.63 9.15
CA TRP A 12 -7.81 1.83 9.28
C TRP A 12 -7.18 3.02 8.57
N ASN A 13 -8.02 3.86 7.97
CA ASN A 13 -7.63 5.10 7.32
C ASN A 13 -8.07 6.32 8.17
N PRO A 14 -7.16 6.99 8.87
CA PRO A 14 -7.48 8.12 9.74
C PRO A 14 -7.98 9.35 8.97
N ILE A 15 -7.71 9.45 7.66
CA ILE A 15 -8.15 10.56 6.81
C ILE A 15 -9.68 10.55 6.64
N GLN A 16 -10.32 9.37 6.70
CA GLN A 16 -11.76 9.17 6.49
C GLN A 16 -12.57 9.04 7.79
N GLY A 17 -12.05 9.51 8.89
CA GLY A 17 -12.76 9.55 10.17
C GLY A 17 -12.14 8.71 11.27
N SER A 18 -12.82 8.67 12.42
CA SER A 18 -12.32 7.94 13.58
C SER A 18 -12.44 6.43 13.43
N VAL A 19 -11.65 5.71 14.19
CA VAL A 19 -11.68 4.23 14.20
C VAL A 19 -12.98 3.71 14.81
N GLU A 20 -13.53 4.41 15.77
CA GLU A 20 -14.82 4.08 16.38
C GLU A 20 -15.93 4.14 15.33
N SER A 21 -15.94 5.20 14.49
CA SER A 21 -16.89 5.32 13.36
C SER A 21 -16.77 4.16 12.37
N LEU A 22 -15.56 3.66 12.12
CA LEU A 22 -15.35 2.49 11.27
C LEU A 22 -15.91 1.22 11.93
N GLN A 23 -15.62 1.02 13.22
CA GLN A 23 -16.10 -0.15 13.97
C GLN A 23 -17.63 -0.19 14.07
N ASP A 24 -18.26 0.96 14.33
CA ASP A 24 -19.73 1.09 14.36
C ASP A 24 -20.33 0.75 13.00
N GLN A 25 -19.73 1.24 11.92
CA GLN A 25 -20.20 0.93 10.57
C GLN A 25 -20.01 -0.57 10.24
N TRP A 26 -18.89 -1.18 10.60
CA TRP A 26 -18.70 -2.63 10.42
C TRP A 26 -19.74 -3.46 11.17
N ASN A 27 -20.14 -3.03 12.40
CA ASN A 27 -21.21 -3.68 13.13
C ASN A 27 -22.54 -3.58 12.38
N GLN A 28 -22.87 -2.42 11.80
CA GLN A 28 -24.08 -2.21 10.98
C GLN A 28 -24.04 -3.04 9.69
N GLU A 29 -22.88 -3.15 9.05
CA GLU A 29 -22.66 -3.96 7.85
C GLU A 29 -22.58 -5.48 8.14
N GLY A 30 -22.55 -5.88 9.41
CA GLY A 30 -22.41 -7.28 9.83
C GLY A 30 -21.02 -7.86 9.55
N ILE A 31 -20.00 -7.01 9.48
CA ILE A 31 -18.60 -7.41 9.31
C ILE A 31 -18.01 -7.71 10.69
N ALA A 32 -17.68 -8.98 10.94
CA ALA A 32 -16.98 -9.35 12.16
C ALA A 32 -15.51 -8.98 12.06
N PHE A 33 -14.97 -8.35 13.08
CA PHE A 33 -13.58 -7.89 13.11
C PHE A 33 -12.92 -8.18 14.47
N LYS A 34 -11.60 -8.27 14.46
CA LYS A 34 -10.77 -8.33 15.65
C LYS A 34 -9.59 -7.39 15.49
N GLU A 35 -9.40 -6.47 16.41
CA GLU A 35 -8.21 -5.62 16.40
C GLU A 35 -6.94 -6.44 16.66
N CYS A 36 -5.90 -6.18 15.88
CA CYS A 36 -4.59 -6.79 15.97
C CYS A 36 -3.60 -5.72 16.42
N LEU A 37 -3.19 -5.78 17.68
CA LEU A 37 -2.22 -4.86 18.23
C LEU A 37 -0.81 -5.42 18.01
N HIS A 38 0.04 -4.62 17.41
CA HIS A 38 1.46 -4.88 17.25
C HIS A 38 2.22 -3.61 17.63
N ASP A 39 3.14 -3.69 18.57
CA ASP A 39 3.90 -2.52 19.04
C ASP A 39 4.61 -1.79 17.89
N TRP A 40 5.08 -2.55 16.90
CA TRP A 40 5.75 -2.00 15.71
C TRP A 40 4.81 -1.36 14.68
N SER A 41 3.50 -1.57 14.76
CA SER A 41 2.56 -1.05 13.75
C SER A 41 2.01 0.34 14.07
N ALA A 42 2.25 0.85 15.28
CA ALA A 42 1.77 2.18 15.67
C ALA A 42 2.38 3.29 14.76
N PRO A 43 1.60 4.31 14.36
CA PRO A 43 0.21 4.56 14.77
C PRO A 43 -0.87 3.83 13.94
N HIS A 44 -0.49 2.98 12.98
CA HIS A 44 -1.45 2.27 12.15
C HIS A 44 -2.23 1.23 12.97
N ARG A 45 -3.56 1.32 12.92
CA ARG A 45 -4.46 0.34 13.55
C ARG A 45 -4.87 -0.72 12.53
N LEU A 46 -4.76 -1.98 12.93
CA LEU A 46 -4.94 -3.15 12.09
C LEU A 46 -6.05 -4.04 12.63
N PHE A 47 -6.84 -4.60 11.74
CA PHE A 47 -7.97 -5.46 12.08
C PHE A 47 -7.96 -6.70 11.20
N GLU A 48 -8.15 -7.85 11.82
CA GLU A 48 -8.48 -9.09 11.13
C GLU A 48 -9.99 -9.10 10.88
N LEU A 49 -10.40 -9.17 9.61
CA LEU A 49 -11.79 -9.32 9.22
C LEU A 49 -12.13 -10.81 9.18
N LYS A 50 -13.17 -11.19 9.90
CA LYS A 50 -13.64 -12.59 9.96
C LYS A 50 -14.88 -12.77 9.10
N SER A 51 -14.72 -13.57 8.05
CA SER A 51 -15.79 -14.05 7.17
C SER A 51 -16.85 -12.98 6.86
N PRO A 52 -16.47 -11.83 6.28
CA PRO A 52 -17.48 -10.90 5.82
C PRO A 52 -18.37 -11.59 4.80
N LYS A 53 -19.69 -11.31 4.84
CA LYS A 53 -20.61 -11.77 3.80
C LYS A 53 -20.26 -11.05 2.50
N GLY A 54 -19.72 -11.78 1.53
CA GLY A 54 -19.26 -11.22 0.26
C GLY A 54 -17.79 -10.74 0.27
N SER A 55 -17.42 -9.95 -0.74
CA SER A 55 -16.11 -9.33 -0.82
C SER A 55 -16.04 -8.10 0.08
N PRO A 56 -14.95 -7.87 0.83
CA PRO A 56 -14.76 -6.60 1.55
C PRO A 56 -14.87 -5.36 0.65
N ALA A 57 -14.57 -5.51 -0.65
CA ALA A 57 -14.71 -4.44 -1.63
C ALA A 57 -16.17 -4.04 -1.90
N ASP A 58 -17.14 -4.88 -1.55
CA ASP A 58 -18.57 -4.62 -1.72
C ASP A 58 -19.16 -3.85 -0.53
N SER A 59 -18.42 -3.72 0.58
CA SER A 59 -18.90 -2.99 1.76
C SER A 59 -18.89 -1.48 1.53
N GLU A 60 -19.86 -0.77 2.10
CA GLU A 60 -19.94 0.68 2.01
C GLU A 60 -18.74 1.35 2.69
N SER A 61 -18.32 0.83 3.85
CA SER A 61 -17.14 1.30 4.57
C SER A 61 -15.85 1.22 3.73
N PHE A 62 -15.71 0.19 2.87
CA PHE A 62 -14.61 0.10 1.92
C PHE A 62 -14.74 1.14 0.81
N GLN A 63 -15.92 1.28 0.21
CA GLN A 63 -16.19 2.25 -0.86
C GLN A 63 -15.97 3.69 -0.39
N GLN A 64 -16.30 3.98 0.84
CA GLN A 64 -16.04 5.27 1.51
C GLN A 64 -14.56 5.47 1.89
N GLY A 65 -13.68 4.50 1.63
CA GLY A 65 -12.25 4.62 1.89
C GLY A 65 -11.86 4.57 3.37
N LYS A 66 -12.72 4.11 4.26
CA LYS A 66 -12.44 4.07 5.71
C LYS A 66 -11.36 3.07 6.10
N TYR A 67 -11.03 2.12 5.22
CA TYR A 67 -9.94 1.18 5.40
C TYR A 67 -9.33 0.72 4.09
N TYR A 68 -8.14 0.13 4.20
CA TYR A 68 -7.42 -0.51 3.11
C TYR A 68 -7.07 -1.96 3.48
N ILE A 69 -7.24 -2.90 2.54
CA ILE A 69 -6.87 -4.30 2.75
C ILE A 69 -5.38 -4.44 2.47
N GLN A 70 -4.61 -4.80 3.50
CA GLN A 70 -3.16 -4.82 3.44
C GLN A 70 -2.58 -5.85 4.40
N ASP A 71 -1.54 -6.57 3.95
CA ASP A 71 -0.75 -7.40 4.85
C ASP A 71 0.04 -6.52 5.83
N PRO A 72 -0.04 -6.75 7.15
CA PRO A 72 0.68 -5.96 8.12
C PRO A 72 2.19 -5.87 7.86
N SER A 73 2.82 -6.96 7.42
CA SER A 73 4.27 -6.99 7.16
C SER A 73 4.73 -5.94 6.13
N THR A 74 3.86 -5.53 5.22
CA THR A 74 4.18 -4.51 4.22
C THR A 74 4.34 -3.11 4.81
N LEU A 75 3.89 -2.88 6.04
CA LEU A 75 4.04 -1.62 6.76
C LEU A 75 5.44 -1.45 7.36
N LEU A 76 6.22 -2.53 7.53
CA LEU A 76 7.55 -2.44 8.12
C LEU A 76 8.46 -1.47 7.37
N ALA A 77 8.45 -1.51 6.03
CA ALA A 77 9.23 -0.59 5.22
C ALA A 77 8.78 0.87 5.38
N VAL A 78 7.47 1.09 5.53
CA VAL A 78 6.88 2.42 5.77
C VAL A 78 7.32 2.97 7.13
N HIS A 79 7.29 2.14 8.16
CA HIS A 79 7.74 2.53 9.51
C HIS A 79 9.25 2.75 9.59
N LEU A 80 10.06 1.97 8.84
CA LEU A 80 11.50 2.19 8.79
C LEU A 80 11.88 3.48 8.07
N LEU A 81 11.07 3.92 7.11
CA LEU A 81 11.27 5.20 6.44
C LEU A 81 10.88 6.38 7.34
N ASP A 82 9.88 6.21 8.20
CA ASP A 82 9.37 7.17 9.20
C ASP A 82 9.17 8.60 8.66
N PRO A 83 8.38 8.77 7.56
CA PRO A 83 8.26 10.06 6.90
C PRO A 83 7.53 11.09 7.78
N GLN A 84 8.05 12.33 7.77
CA GLN A 84 7.49 13.42 8.53
C GLN A 84 6.52 14.27 7.68
N PRO A 85 5.55 14.97 8.29
CA PRO A 85 4.51 15.72 7.56
C PRO A 85 5.03 16.79 6.59
N THR A 86 6.24 17.33 6.80
CA THR A 86 6.81 18.40 5.97
C THR A 86 7.74 17.90 4.87
N GLU A 87 8.01 16.62 4.82
CA GLU A 87 8.99 16.02 3.92
C GLU A 87 8.47 15.83 2.49
N SER A 88 9.44 15.62 1.59
CA SER A 88 9.24 15.20 0.20
C SER A 88 9.69 13.75 0.07
N ILE A 89 8.76 12.85 -0.19
CA ILE A 89 8.99 11.40 -0.25
C ILE A 89 8.71 10.87 -1.65
N LEU A 90 9.52 9.92 -2.11
CA LEU A 90 9.26 9.14 -3.31
C LEU A 90 8.86 7.71 -2.95
N ASP A 91 7.74 7.25 -3.50
CA ASP A 91 7.34 5.84 -3.52
C ASP A 91 7.50 5.32 -4.97
N ALA A 92 8.57 4.62 -5.23
CA ALA A 92 8.85 4.00 -6.51
C ALA A 92 8.21 2.61 -6.59
N CYS A 93 7.57 2.28 -7.71
CA CYS A 93 6.73 1.08 -7.88
C CYS A 93 5.50 1.05 -6.96
N ALA A 94 4.83 2.19 -6.82
CA ALA A 94 3.83 2.50 -5.80
C ALA A 94 2.51 1.71 -5.91
N ALA A 95 2.13 1.28 -7.13
CA ALA A 95 0.83 0.65 -7.33
C ALA A 95 0.72 -0.75 -6.68
N PRO A 96 -0.43 -1.06 -6.10
CA PRO A 96 -1.73 -0.38 -6.17
C PRO A 96 -1.99 0.73 -5.12
N GLY A 97 -0.98 1.18 -4.36
CA GLY A 97 -1.08 2.33 -3.46
C GLY A 97 -1.20 2.03 -1.97
N GLY A 98 -1.00 0.78 -1.56
CA GLY A 98 -1.10 0.40 -0.14
C GLY A 98 -0.02 1.04 0.73
N LYS A 99 1.25 1.04 0.28
CA LYS A 99 2.37 1.70 0.96
C LYS A 99 2.27 3.23 0.83
N THR A 100 1.95 3.73 -0.36
CA THR A 100 1.68 5.16 -0.61
C THR A 100 0.65 5.72 0.37
N ALA A 101 -0.47 5.01 0.56
CA ALA A 101 -1.52 5.42 1.49
C ALA A 101 -1.06 5.35 2.96
N ALA A 102 -0.18 4.41 3.31
CA ALA A 102 0.39 4.33 4.65
C ALA A 102 1.38 5.47 4.90
N LEU A 103 2.24 5.80 3.94
CA LEU A 103 3.14 6.95 3.98
C LEU A 103 2.34 8.26 4.16
N SER A 104 1.33 8.49 3.31
CA SER A 104 0.45 9.66 3.42
C SER A 104 -0.23 9.76 4.79
N SER A 105 -0.61 8.64 5.40
CA SER A 105 -1.18 8.60 6.73
C SER A 105 -0.18 9.06 7.81
N LEU A 106 1.08 8.60 7.76
CA LEU A 106 2.14 9.07 8.66
C LEU A 106 2.44 10.56 8.46
N MET A 107 2.46 11.00 7.22
CA MET A 107 2.62 12.41 6.83
C MET A 107 1.38 13.26 7.14
N GLN A 108 0.33 12.72 7.73
CA GLN A 108 -0.92 13.43 8.04
C GLN A 108 -1.56 14.11 6.81
N ASN A 109 -1.43 13.48 5.62
CA ASN A 109 -1.88 14.02 4.34
C ASN A 109 -1.26 15.40 4.00
N GLN A 110 -0.04 15.65 4.47
CA GLN A 110 0.73 16.89 4.29
C GLN A 110 2.05 16.60 3.55
N GLY A 111 2.86 17.64 3.31
CA GLY A 111 4.11 17.51 2.57
C GLY A 111 3.89 17.14 1.10
N THR A 112 4.87 16.51 0.49
CA THR A 112 4.80 16.07 -0.91
C THR A 112 5.17 14.60 -1.02
N LEU A 113 4.27 13.78 -1.54
CA LEU A 113 4.53 12.38 -1.81
C LEU A 113 4.42 12.14 -3.33
N HIS A 114 5.54 11.78 -3.94
CA HIS A 114 5.57 11.36 -5.35
C HIS A 114 5.42 9.83 -5.40
N ALA A 115 4.52 9.35 -6.24
CA ALA A 115 4.24 7.94 -6.41
C ALA A 115 4.35 7.55 -7.89
N THR A 116 5.26 6.63 -8.22
CA THR A 116 5.47 6.20 -9.60
C THR A 116 5.19 4.71 -9.78
N ASP A 117 4.64 4.37 -10.94
CA ASP A 117 4.55 2.97 -11.38
C ASP A 117 4.60 2.95 -12.91
N PRO A 118 5.51 2.16 -13.53
CA PRO A 118 5.69 2.14 -14.98
C PRO A 118 4.52 1.48 -15.74
N ASP A 119 3.66 0.73 -15.04
CA ASP A 119 2.49 0.09 -15.64
C ASP A 119 1.27 1.04 -15.57
N PRO A 120 0.76 1.54 -16.71
CA PRO A 120 -0.36 2.48 -16.74
C PRO A 120 -1.67 1.88 -16.18
N VAL A 121 -1.86 0.56 -16.24
CA VAL A 121 -3.04 -0.10 -15.67
C VAL A 121 -2.93 -0.12 -14.15
N ARG A 122 -1.75 -0.41 -13.63
CA ARG A 122 -1.47 -0.36 -12.19
C ARG A 122 -1.54 1.08 -11.67
N LEU A 123 -1.03 2.05 -12.41
CA LEU A 123 -1.10 3.48 -12.08
C LEU A 123 -2.54 3.97 -11.95
N LYS A 124 -3.45 3.54 -12.84
CA LYS A 124 -4.88 3.87 -12.73
C LYS A 124 -5.49 3.29 -11.44
N ARG A 125 -5.09 2.09 -11.03
CA ARG A 125 -5.53 1.49 -9.74
C ARG A 125 -5.01 2.27 -8.55
N LEU A 126 -3.75 2.70 -8.58
CA LEU A 126 -3.17 3.61 -7.59
C LEU A 126 -4.04 4.87 -7.46
N GLN A 127 -4.29 5.58 -8.54
CA GLN A 127 -5.07 6.82 -8.57
C GLN A 127 -6.49 6.62 -8.02
N SER A 128 -7.16 5.55 -8.43
CA SER A 128 -8.48 5.18 -7.92
C SER A 128 -8.47 4.93 -6.40
N ASN A 129 -7.46 4.22 -5.89
CA ASN A 129 -7.32 3.99 -4.46
C ASN A 129 -7.02 5.27 -3.68
N LEU A 130 -6.11 6.12 -4.18
CA LEU A 130 -5.80 7.41 -3.55
C LEU A 130 -7.04 8.30 -3.43
N HIS A 131 -7.82 8.39 -4.52
CA HIS A 131 -9.09 9.13 -4.54
C HIS A 131 -10.08 8.58 -3.51
N ARG A 132 -10.32 7.26 -3.53
CA ARG A 132 -11.21 6.59 -2.59
C ARG A 132 -10.82 6.81 -1.12
N LEU A 133 -9.51 6.81 -0.84
CA LEU A 133 -8.96 7.00 0.51
C LEU A 133 -8.89 8.48 0.94
N GLY A 134 -9.24 9.44 0.08
CA GLY A 134 -9.18 10.87 0.39
C GLY A 134 -7.76 11.44 0.48
N ILE A 135 -6.81 10.82 -0.19
CA ILE A 135 -5.40 11.23 -0.15
C ILE A 135 -5.18 12.36 -1.15
N GLN A 136 -4.59 13.47 -0.69
CA GLN A 136 -4.45 14.70 -1.46
C GLN A 136 -2.99 15.15 -1.66
N ASN A 137 -2.06 14.70 -0.81
CA ASN A 137 -0.66 15.09 -0.84
C ASN A 137 0.18 14.28 -1.85
N VAL A 138 -0.45 13.45 -2.69
CA VAL A 138 0.23 12.57 -3.65
C VAL A 138 0.16 13.12 -5.07
N ARG A 139 1.31 13.17 -5.74
CA ARG A 139 1.43 13.33 -7.20
C ARG A 139 1.87 12.00 -7.79
N SER A 140 1.11 11.48 -8.75
CA SER A 140 1.40 10.19 -9.38
C SER A 140 1.77 10.33 -10.86
N GLY A 141 2.72 9.50 -11.32
CA GLY A 141 3.21 9.49 -12.70
C GLY A 141 3.77 8.14 -13.11
N GLU A 142 4.03 7.99 -14.43
CA GLU A 142 4.48 6.72 -14.99
C GLU A 142 5.96 6.42 -14.71
N ASN A 143 6.78 7.46 -14.53
CA ASN A 143 8.21 7.28 -14.32
C ASN A 143 8.87 8.45 -13.59
N LEU A 144 10.06 8.19 -13.07
CA LEU A 144 10.91 9.16 -12.38
C LEU A 144 11.37 10.30 -13.29
N THR A 145 11.57 10.04 -14.58
CA THR A 145 12.03 11.02 -15.55
C THR A 145 11.02 12.14 -15.73
N GLN A 146 9.72 11.83 -15.71
CA GLN A 146 8.67 12.86 -15.78
C GLN A 146 8.64 13.74 -14.53
N LEU A 147 9.00 13.20 -13.38
CA LEU A 147 9.12 13.96 -12.12
C LEU A 147 10.42 14.79 -12.07
N GLY A 148 11.47 14.35 -12.77
CA GLY A 148 12.80 14.96 -12.82
C GLY A 148 12.99 16.03 -13.92
N GLN A 149 12.04 16.22 -14.84
CA GLN A 149 12.14 17.20 -15.94
C GLN A 149 11.88 18.67 -15.53
N ALA A 150 11.53 18.94 -14.30
CA ALA A 150 11.72 20.28 -13.75
C ALA A 150 13.23 20.52 -13.61
N SER A 151 13.72 21.68 -14.00
CA SER A 151 15.14 22.09 -14.19
C SER A 151 16.13 21.84 -13.02
N LYS A 152 15.72 21.12 -12.01
CA LYS A 152 16.49 20.43 -10.97
C LYS A 152 15.77 19.10 -10.67
N ALA A 153 16.49 17.98 -10.64
CA ALA A 153 15.97 16.74 -10.12
C ALA A 153 15.39 17.00 -8.71
N PRO A 154 14.14 16.59 -8.43
CA PRO A 154 13.57 16.80 -7.11
C PRO A 154 14.46 16.10 -6.07
N SER A 155 14.80 16.83 -5.01
CA SER A 155 15.47 16.25 -3.85
C SER A 155 14.39 15.62 -2.96
N TYR A 156 14.60 14.37 -2.57
CA TYR A 156 13.72 13.67 -1.64
C TYR A 156 14.40 13.49 -0.29
N ASP A 157 13.65 13.68 0.79
CA ASP A 157 14.09 13.38 2.14
C ASP A 157 14.13 11.86 2.39
N GLY A 158 13.26 11.12 1.69
CA GLY A 158 13.24 9.67 1.75
C GLY A 158 12.70 9.04 0.47
N ILE A 159 13.17 7.82 0.18
CA ILE A 159 12.74 7.04 -0.99
C ILE A 159 12.35 5.63 -0.54
N LEU A 160 11.12 5.23 -0.88
CA LEU A 160 10.65 3.86 -0.73
C LEU A 160 10.70 3.15 -2.08
N VAL A 161 11.42 2.03 -2.15
CA VAL A 161 11.50 1.19 -3.35
C VAL A 161 10.87 -0.16 -3.07
N ASP A 162 9.62 -0.35 -3.51
CA ASP A 162 8.91 -1.64 -3.46
C ASP A 162 9.03 -2.35 -4.82
N ALA A 163 10.26 -2.73 -5.14
CA ALA A 163 10.63 -3.25 -6.45
C ALA A 163 9.89 -4.56 -6.81
N PRO A 164 9.64 -4.81 -8.11
CA PRO A 164 9.13 -6.09 -8.58
C PRO A 164 9.97 -7.25 -8.05
N CYS A 165 9.32 -8.32 -7.60
CA CYS A 165 10.01 -9.48 -7.05
C CYS A 165 9.35 -10.80 -7.49
N SER A 166 10.00 -11.92 -7.19
CA SER A 166 9.49 -13.27 -7.47
C SER A 166 8.23 -13.66 -6.70
N ASN A 167 7.82 -12.87 -5.70
CA ASN A 167 6.67 -13.15 -4.82
C ASN A 167 6.77 -14.45 -4.00
N THR A 168 7.94 -15.04 -3.85
CA THR A 168 8.13 -16.28 -3.09
C THR A 168 7.76 -16.15 -1.61
N GLY A 169 7.93 -14.97 -1.03
CA GLY A 169 7.55 -14.66 0.35
C GLY A 169 6.04 -14.65 0.61
N VAL A 170 5.22 -14.53 -0.45
CA VAL A 170 3.76 -14.43 -0.36
C VAL A 170 3.00 -15.57 -1.04
N MET A 171 3.67 -16.71 -1.26
CA MET A 171 3.08 -17.90 -1.91
C MET A 171 1.77 -18.38 -1.27
N ARG A 172 1.54 -18.12 0.01
CA ARG A 172 0.28 -18.43 0.69
C ARG A 172 -0.91 -17.68 0.10
N ARG A 173 -0.68 -16.47 -0.41
CA ARG A 173 -1.69 -15.59 -1.04
C ARG A 173 -1.65 -15.61 -2.55
N ARG A 174 -0.49 -15.93 -3.11
CA ARG A 174 -0.20 -16.00 -4.55
C ARG A 174 0.16 -17.44 -4.91
N LEU A 175 -0.86 -18.32 -4.97
CA LEU A 175 -0.65 -19.74 -5.24
C LEU A 175 -0.05 -19.99 -6.62
N ASP A 176 -0.32 -19.11 -7.60
CA ASP A 176 0.20 -19.13 -8.95
C ASP A 176 1.74 -19.15 -9.00
N VAL A 177 2.41 -18.52 -8.03
CA VAL A 177 3.87 -18.46 -7.94
C VAL A 177 4.52 -19.85 -7.95
N ARG A 178 3.87 -20.85 -7.39
CA ARG A 178 4.39 -22.24 -7.33
C ARG A 178 4.61 -22.88 -8.68
N TRP A 179 3.82 -22.51 -9.67
CA TRP A 179 3.88 -23.06 -11.02
C TRP A 179 4.54 -22.13 -12.02
N ARG A 180 4.59 -20.85 -11.71
CA ARG A 180 5.14 -19.81 -12.58
C ARG A 180 6.64 -19.59 -12.35
N LEU A 181 7.12 -19.80 -11.12
CA LEU A 181 8.49 -19.46 -10.74
C LEU A 181 9.51 -20.26 -11.55
N SER A 182 10.37 -19.53 -12.26
CA SER A 182 11.47 -20.07 -13.05
C SER A 182 12.75 -19.26 -12.83
N THR A 183 13.89 -19.83 -13.18
CA THR A 183 15.18 -19.12 -13.10
C THR A 183 15.17 -17.85 -13.96
N SER A 184 14.53 -17.90 -15.15
CA SER A 184 14.42 -16.75 -16.04
C SER A 184 13.59 -15.63 -15.45
N GLU A 185 12.48 -15.94 -14.76
CA GLU A 185 11.68 -14.91 -14.06
C GLU A 185 12.45 -14.26 -12.91
N ILE A 186 13.23 -15.04 -12.16
CA ILE A 186 14.09 -14.48 -11.10
C ILE A 186 15.11 -13.53 -11.71
N GLN A 187 15.78 -13.95 -12.81
CA GLN A 187 16.75 -13.11 -13.51
C GLN A 187 16.13 -11.79 -14.01
N THR A 188 14.95 -11.86 -14.63
CA THR A 188 14.21 -10.68 -15.07
C THR A 188 13.89 -9.74 -13.90
N CYS A 189 13.49 -10.27 -12.74
CA CYS A 189 13.27 -9.44 -11.53
C CYS A 189 14.59 -8.73 -11.10
N CYS A 190 15.72 -9.44 -11.10
CA CYS A 190 17.02 -8.85 -10.74
C CYS A 190 17.40 -7.71 -11.68
N GLU A 191 17.23 -7.90 -12.99
CA GLU A 191 17.51 -6.88 -14.00
C GLU A 191 16.64 -5.64 -13.84
N GLN A 192 15.34 -5.83 -13.59
CA GLN A 192 14.40 -4.75 -13.31
C GLN A 192 14.76 -3.98 -12.03
N GLN A 193 15.15 -4.70 -10.97
CA GLN A 193 15.56 -4.09 -9.70
C GLN A 193 16.83 -3.25 -9.88
N SER A 194 17.83 -3.76 -10.60
CA SER A 194 19.06 -3.02 -10.89
C SER A 194 18.76 -1.75 -11.69
N ALA A 195 17.99 -1.86 -12.76
CA ALA A 195 17.61 -0.71 -13.58
C ALA A 195 16.84 0.35 -12.80
N LEU A 196 15.98 -0.07 -11.86
CA LEU A 196 15.22 0.85 -11.02
C LEU A 196 16.13 1.62 -10.03
N LEU A 197 17.16 0.98 -9.50
CA LEU A 197 18.10 1.62 -8.57
C LEU A 197 19.10 2.56 -9.28
N GLU A 198 19.31 2.38 -10.57
CA GLU A 198 20.21 3.21 -11.39
C GLU A 198 19.49 4.44 -12.00
N SER A 199 18.15 4.48 -11.94
CA SER A 199 17.31 5.53 -12.54
C SER A 199 17.06 6.69 -11.58
#